data_b6efc45c12c6846c1a15c97ba8455343
#
_entry.id   b6efc45c12c6846c1a15c97ba8455343
#
_cell.length_a   1.000
_cell.length_b   1.000
_cell.length_c   1.000
_cell.angle_alpha   90.00
_cell.angle_beta   90.00
_cell.angle_gamma   90.00
#
_symmetry.space_group_name_H-M   'P 1'
#
loop_
_entity.id
_entity.type
_entity.pdbx_description
1 polymer ?
#
loop_
_entity_poly.entity_id
_entity_poly.type
_entity_poly.pdbx_seq_one_letter_code
_entity_poly.pdbx_strand_id
1 'polypeptide(L)'
;TSAATTAWVEAQNKVTNEYLSQIPFRENLLKRLTTLADYEKISAPIKKHGKYYFSKNDGLQNQSVFYVQDSLDGEPRIFLDPNKLSDDGTVALTGLYFSNDGKYTAYSISRSGSDWSEIFVMDTESGKLLEDHIEWAKFTGAAWQGDGFYYSAYDAPAKGKEFSNVNEKHKIYYHKIGEPQSKDKLIYQNPAYPKRFYTASTSEDERILFLTESGAGRGNNLFIGDLKKPNSPFIQLTTDLDYQYYPIEVIGDQIYIYTNYGAPKNRIMVANINRPKLEDWKELVPESEAVLSNAEVIGGKLFLTYDKDASNHAYVYGLDGKQIQEIQLPSLGSVGFSGNKDDKECFFGFTSFTIPGATYKYDMDQNTYELYRAPKVQFNSDDFVTEQVFFASKDGVKVPMFLTYKKDLKKDGKNPVFLYGYGGFGISLNPGFSAMRIPFLENGGIYAQVNLRGGSEYGEDWHVAGTKMQKQNVFDDFISAAEYLINEKYTNKDKIAIVGGSNGGLLVGACMTQRPDLFRVAIPQVGVMDM
;
A
#
# COMPACT_ATOMS: atom_id res chain seq x y z
N THR A 1 22.64 -13.39 -11.87
CA THR A 1 21.93 -14.23 -12.87
C THR A 1 22.97 -15.05 -13.63
N SER A 2 22.70 -16.35 -13.87
CA SER A 2 23.62 -17.19 -14.66
C SER A 2 23.63 -16.76 -16.13
N ALA A 3 24.75 -17.00 -16.84
CA ALA A 3 24.83 -16.73 -18.28
C ALA A 3 23.73 -17.45 -19.08
N ALA A 4 23.37 -18.68 -18.66
CA ALA A 4 22.28 -19.45 -19.28
C ALA A 4 20.91 -18.76 -19.09
N THR A 5 20.63 -18.24 -17.90
CA THR A 5 19.39 -17.49 -17.62
C THR A 5 19.32 -16.19 -18.45
N THR A 6 20.43 -15.47 -18.55
CA THR A 6 20.52 -14.24 -19.36
C THR A 6 20.25 -14.54 -20.83
N ALA A 7 20.91 -15.54 -21.40
CA ALA A 7 20.69 -15.94 -22.79
C ALA A 7 19.25 -16.39 -23.05
N TRP A 8 18.62 -17.09 -22.11
CA TRP A 8 17.21 -17.48 -22.23
C TRP A 8 16.28 -16.25 -22.24
N VAL A 9 16.50 -15.29 -21.32
CA VAL A 9 15.70 -14.05 -21.26
C VAL A 9 15.84 -13.25 -22.57
N GLU A 10 17.05 -13.11 -23.08
CA GLU A 10 17.30 -12.42 -24.36
C GLU A 10 16.56 -13.10 -25.54
N ALA A 11 16.60 -14.45 -25.60
CA ALA A 11 15.90 -15.19 -26.61
C ALA A 11 14.38 -15.02 -26.54
N GLN A 12 13.78 -15.02 -25.32
CA GLN A 12 12.35 -14.79 -25.12
C GLN A 12 11.97 -13.33 -25.48
N ASN A 13 12.77 -12.34 -25.08
CA ASN A 13 12.53 -10.94 -25.42
C ASN A 13 12.57 -10.70 -26.92
N LYS A 14 13.45 -11.40 -27.65
CA LYS A 14 13.50 -11.32 -29.12
C LYS A 14 12.17 -11.74 -29.74
N VAL A 15 11.63 -12.92 -29.35
CA VAL A 15 10.33 -13.42 -29.84
C VAL A 15 9.21 -12.44 -29.52
N THR A 16 9.18 -11.92 -28.28
CA THR A 16 8.17 -10.95 -27.84
C THR A 16 8.24 -9.66 -28.67
N ASN A 17 9.43 -9.10 -28.86
CA ASN A 17 9.62 -7.87 -29.62
C ASN A 17 9.28 -8.04 -31.10
N GLU A 18 9.64 -9.16 -31.71
CA GLU A 18 9.25 -9.51 -33.09
C GLU A 18 7.73 -9.56 -33.26
N TYR A 19 7.02 -10.18 -32.31
CA TYR A 19 5.55 -10.22 -32.31
C TYR A 19 4.93 -8.85 -32.14
N LEU A 20 5.36 -8.08 -31.12
CA LEU A 20 4.81 -6.76 -30.80
C LEU A 20 5.10 -5.74 -31.91
N SER A 21 6.22 -5.85 -32.63
CA SER A 21 6.56 -4.95 -33.74
C SER A 21 5.61 -5.07 -34.93
N GLN A 22 4.90 -6.19 -35.07
CA GLN A 22 3.94 -6.42 -36.15
C GLN A 22 2.56 -5.79 -35.88
N ILE A 23 2.32 -5.23 -34.69
CA ILE A 23 1.05 -4.59 -34.32
C ILE A 23 0.96 -3.23 -35.04
N PRO A 24 0.04 -3.04 -36.01
CA PRO A 24 0.05 -1.86 -36.89
C PRO A 24 -0.31 -0.55 -36.16
N PHE A 25 -0.99 -0.61 -35.02
CA PHE A 25 -1.35 0.56 -34.22
C PHE A 25 -0.43 0.82 -33.02
N ARG A 26 0.67 0.04 -32.89
CA ARG A 26 1.57 0.11 -31.71
C ARG A 26 2.12 1.52 -31.47
N GLU A 27 2.57 2.20 -32.51
CA GLU A 27 3.12 3.56 -32.40
C GLU A 27 2.06 4.59 -31.98
N ASN A 28 0.85 4.48 -32.52
CA ASN A 28 -0.27 5.35 -32.10
C ASN A 28 -0.65 5.11 -30.66
N LEU A 29 -0.68 3.86 -30.22
CA LEU A 29 -0.95 3.48 -28.83
C LEU A 29 0.14 4.01 -27.90
N LEU A 30 1.42 3.85 -28.25
CA LEU A 30 2.55 4.38 -27.48
C LEU A 30 2.44 5.90 -27.31
N LYS A 31 2.16 6.62 -28.40
CA LYS A 31 1.97 8.07 -28.36
C LYS A 31 0.80 8.47 -27.45
N ARG A 32 -0.33 7.75 -27.52
CA ARG A 32 -1.49 8.02 -26.66
C ARG A 32 -1.17 7.74 -25.18
N LEU A 33 -0.53 6.63 -24.88
CA LEU A 33 -0.09 6.27 -23.53
C LEU A 33 0.86 7.32 -22.95
N THR A 34 1.84 7.77 -23.74
CA THR A 34 2.76 8.84 -23.33
C THR A 34 2.00 10.13 -23.02
N THR A 35 1.09 10.56 -23.90
CA THR A 35 0.25 11.74 -23.68
C THR A 35 -0.58 11.65 -22.40
N LEU A 36 -1.16 10.46 -22.13
CA LEU A 36 -1.98 10.24 -20.94
C LEU A 36 -1.17 10.11 -19.65
N ALA A 37 0.08 9.66 -19.74
CA ALA A 37 0.99 9.58 -18.61
C ALA A 37 1.65 10.93 -18.27
N ASP A 38 1.76 11.81 -19.28
CA ASP A 38 2.41 13.11 -19.18
C ASP A 38 1.48 14.17 -18.59
N TYR A 39 1.25 14.06 -17.29
CA TYR A 39 0.57 15.07 -16.48
C TYR A 39 1.24 15.20 -15.11
N GLU A 40 1.15 16.39 -14.55
CA GLU A 40 1.71 16.67 -13.23
C GLU A 40 0.99 15.88 -12.14
N LYS A 41 1.75 15.08 -11.37
CA LYS A 41 1.28 14.28 -10.24
C LYS A 41 1.87 14.87 -8.97
N ILE A 42 1.03 15.33 -8.05
CA ILE A 42 1.46 15.96 -6.79
C ILE A 42 0.74 15.28 -5.64
N SER A 43 1.50 14.84 -4.64
CA SER A 43 0.92 14.26 -3.42
C SER A 43 0.25 15.30 -2.54
N ALA A 44 -0.59 14.86 -1.61
CA ALA A 44 -1.01 15.68 -0.49
C ALA A 44 0.21 16.16 0.30
N PRO A 45 0.23 17.42 0.78
CA PRO A 45 1.33 17.91 1.60
C PRO A 45 1.28 17.28 3.01
N ILE A 46 2.47 16.98 3.55
CA ILE A 46 2.66 16.62 4.96
C ILE A 46 3.33 17.80 5.66
N LYS A 47 2.80 18.19 6.84
CA LYS A 47 3.41 19.23 7.63
C LYS A 47 4.41 18.65 8.63
N LYS A 48 5.65 19.12 8.58
CA LYS A 48 6.70 18.75 9.53
C LYS A 48 7.47 20.02 9.92
N HIS A 49 7.57 20.30 11.22
CA HIS A 49 8.32 21.44 11.77
C HIS A 49 7.97 22.79 11.13
N GLY A 50 6.66 23.03 10.90
CA GLY A 50 6.19 24.27 10.32
C GLY A 50 6.34 24.41 8.81
N LYS A 51 6.96 23.43 8.13
CA LYS A 51 7.14 23.38 6.67
C LYS A 51 6.25 22.29 6.07
N TYR A 52 5.95 22.42 4.77
CA TYR A 52 5.14 21.48 4.01
C TYR A 52 6.00 20.72 3.01
N TYR A 53 5.95 19.40 3.08
CA TYR A 53 6.67 18.50 2.20
C TYR A 53 5.69 17.76 1.30
N PHE A 54 6.01 17.61 0.03
CA PHE A 54 5.19 16.87 -0.92
C PHE A 54 6.06 16.30 -2.04
N SER A 55 5.58 15.27 -2.69
CA SER A 55 6.22 14.73 -3.88
C SER A 55 5.55 15.26 -5.13
N LYS A 56 6.35 15.53 -6.16
CA LYS A 56 5.88 15.99 -7.46
C LYS A 56 6.62 15.25 -8.57
N ASN A 57 5.85 14.77 -9.55
CA ASN A 57 6.36 14.28 -10.83
C ASN A 57 5.79 15.17 -11.93
N ASP A 58 6.63 15.66 -12.84
CA ASP A 58 6.21 16.56 -13.91
C ASP A 58 5.49 15.86 -15.07
N GLY A 59 5.40 14.52 -15.00
CA GLY A 59 4.68 13.69 -15.96
C GLY A 59 5.43 12.40 -16.28
N LEU A 60 6.62 12.52 -16.84
CA LEU A 60 7.41 11.39 -17.35
C LEU A 60 8.71 11.12 -16.60
N GLN A 61 8.96 11.80 -15.48
CA GLN A 61 10.11 11.49 -14.62
C GLN A 61 10.03 10.07 -14.11
N ASN A 62 11.18 9.41 -13.97
CA ASN A 62 11.28 8.03 -13.49
C ASN A 62 10.74 7.88 -12.06
N GLN A 63 11.11 8.84 -11.18
CA GLN A 63 10.60 8.93 -9.81
C GLN A 63 10.13 10.35 -9.51
N SER A 64 9.17 10.49 -8.58
CA SER A 64 8.74 11.80 -8.09
C SER A 64 9.84 12.47 -7.29
N VAL A 65 10.01 13.77 -7.48
CA VAL A 65 10.93 14.62 -6.72
C VAL A 65 10.24 15.14 -5.48
N PHE A 66 10.92 15.15 -4.34
CA PHE A 66 10.40 15.70 -3.09
C PHE A 66 10.73 17.18 -2.97
N TYR A 67 9.72 17.95 -2.60
CA TYR A 67 9.78 19.40 -2.43
C TYR A 67 9.45 19.79 -0.99
N VAL A 68 9.93 20.95 -0.60
CA VAL A 68 9.58 21.61 0.65
C VAL A 68 9.21 23.07 0.39
N GLN A 69 8.22 23.57 1.13
CA GLN A 69 7.81 24.99 1.11
C GLN A 69 7.48 25.46 2.53
N ASP A 70 7.65 26.75 2.78
CA ASP A 70 7.47 27.31 4.13
C ASP A 70 6.00 27.61 4.47
N SER A 71 5.14 27.73 3.45
CA SER A 71 3.68 27.85 3.58
C SER A 71 2.99 27.16 2.41
N LEU A 72 1.68 26.91 2.49
CA LEU A 72 0.92 26.25 1.39
C LEU A 72 0.98 27.02 0.07
N ASP A 73 1.11 28.34 0.14
CA ASP A 73 1.23 29.22 -1.02
C ASP A 73 2.70 29.67 -1.29
N GLY A 74 3.66 29.09 -0.54
CA GLY A 74 5.07 29.42 -0.66
C GLY A 74 5.72 28.81 -1.89
N GLU A 75 6.84 29.39 -2.35
CA GLU A 75 7.60 28.84 -3.46
C GLU A 75 8.25 27.50 -3.07
N PRO A 76 7.99 26.42 -3.81
CA PRO A 76 8.57 25.12 -3.51
C PRO A 76 10.04 25.05 -3.94
N ARG A 77 10.89 24.49 -3.09
CA ARG A 77 12.28 24.14 -3.39
C ARG A 77 12.48 22.63 -3.33
N ILE A 78 13.39 22.11 -4.13
CA ILE A 78 13.73 20.68 -4.13
C ILE A 78 14.31 20.34 -2.76
N PHE A 79 13.73 19.32 -2.13
CA PHE A 79 14.21 18.72 -0.88
C PHE A 79 15.09 17.49 -1.16
N LEU A 80 14.58 16.54 -1.95
CA LEU A 80 15.32 15.35 -2.37
C LEU A 80 14.87 14.94 -3.77
N ASP A 81 15.84 14.74 -4.67
CA ASP A 81 15.60 14.26 -6.03
C ASP A 81 16.09 12.82 -6.19
N PRO A 82 15.20 11.81 -6.11
CA PRO A 82 15.59 10.42 -6.25
C PRO A 82 16.18 10.06 -7.62
N ASN A 83 15.87 10.84 -8.66
CA ASN A 83 16.40 10.61 -10.00
C ASN A 83 17.91 10.86 -10.10
N LYS A 84 18.52 11.49 -9.08
CA LYS A 84 19.95 11.76 -8.98
C LYS A 84 20.70 10.75 -8.12
N LEU A 85 20.01 9.71 -7.58
CA LEU A 85 20.65 8.70 -6.74
C LEU A 85 21.42 7.65 -7.53
N SER A 86 21.17 7.51 -8.83
CA SER A 86 21.96 6.69 -9.75
C SER A 86 21.86 7.19 -11.20
N ASP A 87 22.92 7.01 -11.96
CA ASP A 87 22.97 7.42 -13.36
C ASP A 87 22.10 6.53 -14.28
N ASP A 88 21.91 5.27 -13.89
CA ASP A 88 21.15 4.26 -14.66
C ASP A 88 19.68 4.16 -14.25
N GLY A 89 19.24 4.93 -13.23
CA GLY A 89 17.86 4.94 -12.74
C GLY A 89 17.42 3.66 -12.02
N THR A 90 18.35 2.79 -11.62
CA THR A 90 18.04 1.52 -10.94
C THR A 90 17.92 1.64 -9.42
N VAL A 91 18.23 2.81 -8.85
CA VAL A 91 18.06 3.10 -7.41
C VAL A 91 16.70 3.73 -7.17
N ALA A 92 15.89 3.12 -6.32
CA ALA A 92 14.58 3.63 -5.91
C ALA A 92 14.62 4.15 -4.46
N LEU A 93 14.03 5.33 -4.23
CA LEU A 93 13.73 5.81 -2.89
C LEU A 93 12.55 4.99 -2.33
N THR A 94 12.73 4.39 -1.15
CA THR A 94 11.72 3.52 -0.51
C THR A 94 11.11 4.10 0.75
N GLY A 95 11.72 5.13 1.35
CA GLY A 95 11.19 5.78 2.55
C GLY A 95 11.87 7.11 2.85
N LEU A 96 11.12 7.97 3.57
CA LEU A 96 11.59 9.27 4.04
C LEU A 96 11.09 9.48 5.48
N TYR A 97 12.00 9.68 6.42
CA TYR A 97 11.74 9.66 7.85
C TYR A 97 12.35 10.89 8.52
N PHE A 98 11.51 11.81 9.02
CA PHE A 98 11.96 13.02 9.70
C PHE A 98 12.18 12.74 11.20
N SER A 99 13.28 13.27 11.76
CA SER A 99 13.45 13.29 13.22
C SER A 99 12.40 14.19 13.88
N ASN A 100 12.01 13.87 15.12
CA ASN A 100 10.94 14.62 15.79
C ASN A 100 11.34 16.05 16.16
N ASP A 101 12.64 16.36 16.22
CA ASP A 101 13.16 17.72 16.36
C ASP A 101 13.35 18.47 15.03
N GLY A 102 13.12 17.79 13.90
CA GLY A 102 13.26 18.34 12.55
C GLY A 102 14.68 18.54 12.05
N LYS A 103 15.67 18.16 12.83
CA LYS A 103 17.09 18.41 12.51
C LYS A 103 17.59 17.47 11.44
N TYR A 104 17.18 16.21 11.47
CA TYR A 104 17.65 15.17 10.54
C TYR A 104 16.51 14.55 9.76
N THR A 105 16.86 14.09 8.58
CA THR A 105 15.99 13.25 7.76
C THR A 105 16.75 12.00 7.35
N ALA A 106 16.26 10.84 7.75
CA ALA A 106 16.72 9.58 7.21
C ALA A 106 15.92 9.23 5.95
N TYR A 107 16.57 8.65 4.96
CA TYR A 107 15.88 8.10 3.79
C TYR A 107 16.44 6.72 3.43
N SER A 108 15.56 5.86 2.97
CA SER A 108 15.92 4.51 2.55
C SER A 108 15.86 4.36 1.04
N ILE A 109 16.79 3.55 0.51
CA ILE A 109 16.84 3.21 -0.91
C ILE A 109 16.88 1.70 -1.10
N SER A 110 16.43 1.26 -2.28
CA SER A 110 16.60 -0.09 -2.80
C SER A 110 17.33 -0.04 -4.13
N ARG A 111 18.26 -0.98 -4.34
CA ARG A 111 19.02 -1.09 -5.60
C ARG A 111 18.50 -2.21 -6.47
N SER A 112 18.25 -1.90 -7.74
CA SER A 112 17.87 -2.89 -8.77
C SER A 112 16.68 -3.79 -8.37
N GLY A 113 15.70 -3.22 -7.62
CA GLY A 113 14.52 -3.96 -7.18
C GLY A 113 14.79 -5.00 -6.07
N SER A 114 15.93 -4.90 -5.38
CA SER A 114 16.23 -5.76 -4.23
C SER A 114 15.29 -5.47 -3.04
N ASP A 115 15.02 -6.50 -2.23
CA ASP A 115 14.37 -6.32 -0.92
C ASP A 115 15.32 -5.77 0.16
N TRP A 116 16.63 -5.75 -0.10
CA TRP A 116 17.59 -5.11 0.77
C TRP A 116 17.48 -3.60 0.66
N SER A 117 17.48 -2.93 1.81
CA SER A 117 17.44 -1.48 1.91
C SER A 117 18.74 -0.96 2.52
N GLU A 118 19.14 0.20 2.06
CA GLU A 118 20.19 1.02 2.67
C GLU A 118 19.54 2.28 3.24
N ILE A 119 19.97 2.75 4.42
CA ILE A 119 19.47 3.97 5.04
C ILE A 119 20.58 4.99 5.11
N PHE A 120 20.30 6.19 4.65
CA PHE A 120 21.18 7.36 4.70
C PHE A 120 20.54 8.46 5.54
N VAL A 121 21.36 9.35 6.07
CA VAL A 121 20.89 10.48 6.87
C VAL A 121 21.40 11.78 6.30
N MET A 122 20.55 12.80 6.28
CA MET A 122 20.92 14.16 5.89
C MET A 122 20.44 15.18 6.94
N ASP A 123 21.13 16.29 7.02
CA ASP A 123 20.65 17.49 7.70
C ASP A 123 19.44 18.04 6.96
N THR A 124 18.31 18.18 7.64
CA THR A 124 17.02 18.52 7.02
C THR A 124 17.01 19.91 6.39
N GLU A 125 17.67 20.89 7.03
CA GLU A 125 17.63 22.28 6.55
C GLU A 125 18.55 22.50 5.35
N SER A 126 19.78 21.99 5.41
CA SER A 126 20.78 22.18 4.34
C SER A 126 20.71 21.13 3.25
N GLY A 127 20.06 20.00 3.48
CA GLY A 127 20.08 18.84 2.58
C GLY A 127 21.44 18.14 2.49
N LYS A 128 22.38 18.50 3.38
CA LYS A 128 23.72 17.92 3.38
C LYS A 128 23.69 16.48 3.89
N LEU A 129 24.19 15.55 3.06
CA LEU A 129 24.35 14.15 3.46
C LEU A 129 25.37 14.03 4.59
N LEU A 130 25.06 13.25 5.62
CA LEU A 130 25.94 12.87 6.70
C LEU A 130 26.73 11.58 6.34
N GLU A 131 27.63 11.17 7.21
CA GLU A 131 28.43 9.94 7.03
C GLU A 131 27.67 8.67 7.45
N ASP A 132 26.47 8.84 8.05
CA ASP A 132 25.63 7.75 8.54
C ASP A 132 25.08 6.95 7.37
N HIS A 133 25.43 5.65 7.34
CA HIS A 133 25.02 4.71 6.31
C HIS A 133 24.76 3.33 6.94
N ILE A 134 23.53 2.86 6.78
CA ILE A 134 23.08 1.55 7.27
C ILE A 134 22.89 0.62 6.09
N GLU A 135 23.49 -0.54 6.17
CA GLU A 135 23.38 -1.63 5.21
C GLU A 135 22.61 -2.82 5.79
N TRP A 136 22.20 -3.73 4.93
CA TRP A 136 21.49 -4.98 5.28
C TRP A 136 20.20 -4.79 6.06
N ALA A 137 19.62 -3.60 5.94
CA ALA A 137 18.28 -3.33 6.45
C ALA A 137 17.22 -4.03 5.58
N LYS A 138 16.16 -4.54 6.23
CA LYS A 138 15.05 -5.19 5.52
C LYS A 138 13.81 -5.14 6.39
N PHE A 139 12.63 -4.94 5.78
CA PHE A 139 11.34 -4.80 6.47
C PHE A 139 11.37 -3.74 7.59
N THR A 140 11.92 -2.57 7.29
CA THR A 140 12.18 -1.52 8.27
C THR A 140 11.98 -0.12 7.71
N GLY A 141 11.74 0.83 8.63
CA GLY A 141 11.93 2.26 8.45
C GLY A 141 13.01 2.76 9.42
N ALA A 142 13.06 4.07 9.63
CA ALA A 142 13.84 4.71 10.70
C ALA A 142 12.87 5.29 11.73
N ALA A 143 12.74 4.63 12.89
CA ALA A 143 11.89 5.08 13.99
C ALA A 143 12.72 5.96 14.93
N TRP A 144 12.57 7.27 14.81
CA TRP A 144 13.38 8.26 15.50
C TRP A 144 13.15 8.29 17.00
N GLN A 145 14.23 8.51 17.77
CA GLN A 145 14.21 8.78 19.19
C GLN A 145 15.49 9.53 19.59
N GLY A 146 15.32 10.76 20.06
CA GLY A 146 16.45 11.61 20.46
C GLY A 146 17.44 11.85 19.33
N ASP A 147 18.72 11.52 19.55
CA ASP A 147 19.82 11.71 18.62
C ASP A 147 20.08 10.50 17.69
N GLY A 148 19.08 9.62 17.50
CA GLY A 148 19.20 8.44 16.67
C GLY A 148 17.87 7.81 16.29
N PHE A 149 17.91 6.62 15.73
CA PHE A 149 16.72 5.89 15.31
C PHE A 149 16.85 4.38 15.46
N TYR A 150 15.71 3.72 15.63
CA TYR A 150 15.60 2.27 15.57
C TYR A 150 15.39 1.82 14.13
N TYR A 151 16.04 0.71 13.78
CA TYR A 151 15.87 0.05 12.50
C TYR A 151 16.01 -1.46 12.64
N SER A 152 15.54 -2.20 11.65
CA SER A 152 15.63 -3.66 11.64
C SER A 152 16.55 -4.15 10.52
N ALA A 153 17.37 -5.15 10.82
CA ALA A 153 18.34 -5.69 9.88
C ALA A 153 18.61 -7.18 10.13
N TYR A 154 19.18 -7.82 9.13
CA TYR A 154 19.81 -9.12 9.24
C TYR A 154 21.34 -8.97 9.34
N ASP A 155 22.02 -10.03 9.72
CA ASP A 155 23.49 -10.09 9.58
C ASP A 155 23.85 -10.04 8.08
N ALA A 156 25.00 -9.41 7.77
CA ALA A 156 25.49 -9.34 6.40
C ALA A 156 25.59 -10.74 5.78
N PRO A 157 25.00 -10.98 4.62
CA PRO A 157 25.09 -12.27 3.94
C PRO A 157 26.53 -12.54 3.48
N ALA A 158 26.89 -13.80 3.31
CA ALA A 158 28.16 -14.16 2.70
C ALA A 158 28.24 -13.58 1.28
N LYS A 159 29.42 -13.08 0.88
CA LYS A 159 29.65 -12.47 -0.44
C LYS A 159 29.17 -13.39 -1.58
N GLY A 160 28.34 -12.85 -2.46
CA GLY A 160 27.71 -13.56 -3.58
C GLY A 160 26.54 -14.44 -3.18
N LYS A 161 26.04 -14.32 -1.95
CA LYS A 161 24.87 -15.04 -1.43
C LYS A 161 23.72 -14.10 -1.04
N GLU A 162 23.81 -12.83 -1.38
CA GLU A 162 22.88 -11.77 -1.01
C GLU A 162 21.42 -12.09 -1.39
N PHE A 163 21.23 -12.83 -2.50
CA PHE A 163 19.90 -13.19 -3.02
C PHE A 163 19.57 -14.70 -2.91
N SER A 164 20.44 -15.50 -2.30
CA SER A 164 20.26 -16.96 -2.21
C SER A 164 20.31 -17.53 -0.79
N ASN A 165 20.72 -16.75 0.19
CA ASN A 165 20.68 -17.17 1.59
C ASN A 165 19.27 -17.07 2.15
N VAL A 166 18.96 -17.96 3.09
CA VAL A 166 17.76 -17.83 3.93
C VAL A 166 17.98 -16.67 4.89
N ASN A 167 17.00 -15.77 4.98
CA ASN A 167 17.00 -14.67 5.96
C ASN A 167 16.50 -15.22 7.31
N GLU A 168 17.38 -15.25 8.30
CA GLU A 168 17.09 -15.72 9.66
C GLU A 168 17.71 -14.77 10.69
N LYS A 169 17.15 -14.78 11.91
CA LYS A 169 17.65 -14.00 13.04
C LYS A 169 17.57 -12.49 12.80
N HIS A 170 16.43 -12.04 12.33
CA HIS A 170 16.14 -10.62 12.23
C HIS A 170 16.30 -9.92 13.58
N LYS A 171 16.82 -8.70 13.59
CA LYS A 171 17.20 -7.97 14.81
C LYS A 171 16.75 -6.52 14.70
N ILE A 172 16.50 -5.89 15.84
CA ILE A 172 16.30 -4.44 15.95
C ILE A 172 17.53 -3.82 16.57
N TYR A 173 18.04 -2.77 15.93
CA TYR A 173 19.17 -1.98 16.38
C TYR A 173 18.75 -0.53 16.65
N TYR A 174 19.54 0.17 17.46
CA TYR A 174 19.50 1.62 17.60
C TYR A 174 20.79 2.20 17.04
N HIS A 175 20.67 3.05 16.04
CA HIS A 175 21.75 3.82 15.43
C HIS A 175 21.79 5.21 16.02
N LYS A 176 22.97 5.65 16.47
CA LYS A 176 23.21 7.01 16.94
C LYS A 176 23.87 7.84 15.85
N ILE A 177 23.31 8.99 15.54
CA ILE A 177 23.84 9.89 14.49
C ILE A 177 25.30 10.26 14.74
N GLY A 178 26.11 10.14 13.68
CA GLY A 178 27.55 10.41 13.69
C GLY A 178 28.40 9.23 14.20
N GLU A 179 27.80 8.08 14.49
CA GLU A 179 28.55 6.86 14.83
C GLU A 179 28.48 5.84 13.66
N PRO A 180 29.54 5.02 13.45
CA PRO A 180 29.47 4.00 12.42
C PRO A 180 28.52 2.86 12.82
N GLN A 181 27.81 2.24 11.85
CA GLN A 181 26.87 1.13 12.06
C GLN A 181 27.44 -0.01 12.93
N SER A 182 28.75 -0.23 12.89
CA SER A 182 29.42 -1.28 13.71
C SER A 182 29.32 -1.05 15.22
N LYS A 183 28.93 0.15 15.67
CA LYS A 183 28.71 0.50 17.06
C LYS A 183 27.23 0.48 17.45
N ASP A 184 26.34 0.15 16.54
CA ASP A 184 24.91 0.16 16.78
C ASP A 184 24.52 -0.81 17.89
N LYS A 185 23.67 -0.32 18.78
CA LYS A 185 23.22 -1.08 19.94
C LYS A 185 22.14 -2.07 19.53
N LEU A 186 22.37 -3.37 19.78
CA LEU A 186 21.32 -4.38 19.66
C LEU A 186 20.23 -4.11 20.72
N ILE A 187 19.00 -3.92 20.26
CA ILE A 187 17.84 -3.62 21.11
C ILE A 187 16.99 -4.87 21.33
N TYR A 188 16.74 -5.63 20.26
CA TYR A 188 15.89 -6.81 20.34
C TYR A 188 16.27 -7.89 19.34
N GLN A 189 16.22 -9.13 19.79
CA GLN A 189 16.26 -10.34 18.96
C GLN A 189 15.58 -11.50 19.71
N ASN A 190 15.07 -12.47 18.99
CA ASN A 190 14.52 -13.68 19.60
C ASN A 190 15.09 -14.94 18.91
N PRO A 191 16.20 -15.52 19.44
CA PRO A 191 16.83 -16.69 18.84
C PRO A 191 15.94 -17.96 18.83
N ALA A 192 14.92 -18.02 19.68
CA ALA A 192 13.98 -19.15 19.71
C ALA A 192 13.11 -19.25 18.45
N TYR A 193 12.93 -18.13 17.76
CA TYR A 193 12.13 -18.04 16.54
C TYR A 193 12.91 -17.36 15.40
N PRO A 194 13.92 -18.01 14.83
CA PRO A 194 14.86 -17.39 13.90
C PRO A 194 14.24 -16.88 12.59
N LYS A 195 13.07 -17.39 12.22
CA LYS A 195 12.34 -17.00 10.99
C LYS A 195 11.31 -15.88 11.20
N ARG A 196 11.12 -15.42 12.44
CA ARG A 196 10.30 -14.24 12.71
C ARG A 196 11.06 -12.98 12.34
N PHE A 197 10.33 -11.95 11.97
CA PHE A 197 10.86 -10.62 11.69
C PHE A 197 10.19 -9.58 12.60
N TYR A 198 10.89 -8.49 12.81
CA TYR A 198 10.55 -7.45 13.77
C TYR A 198 10.55 -6.10 13.11
N THR A 199 9.59 -5.25 13.48
CA THR A 199 9.60 -3.84 13.11
C THR A 199 9.54 -2.98 14.37
N ALA A 200 10.13 -1.80 14.31
CA ALA A 200 10.09 -0.83 15.38
C ALA A 200 9.36 0.44 14.91
N SER A 201 8.55 1.02 15.79
CA SER A 201 7.99 2.36 15.63
C SER A 201 7.96 3.07 16.99
N THR A 202 8.04 4.39 16.97
CA THR A 202 7.98 5.23 18.18
C THR A 202 6.68 6.01 18.20
N SER A 203 6.11 6.24 19.40
CA SER A 203 5.07 7.26 19.55
C SER A 203 5.60 8.62 19.14
N GLU A 204 4.72 9.52 18.68
CA GLU A 204 5.11 10.85 18.20
C GLU A 204 5.79 11.69 19.31
N ASP A 205 5.47 11.43 20.58
CA ASP A 205 6.13 12.05 21.74
C ASP A 205 7.43 11.34 22.19
N GLU A 206 7.91 10.35 21.43
CA GLU A 206 9.10 9.52 21.71
C GLU A 206 9.09 8.84 23.08
N ARG A 207 7.93 8.64 23.68
CA ARG A 207 7.81 8.00 24.98
C ARG A 207 7.79 6.48 24.89
N ILE A 208 7.11 5.96 23.89
CA ILE A 208 6.89 4.51 23.72
C ILE A 208 7.57 4.01 22.45
N LEU A 209 8.36 2.96 22.62
CA LEU A 209 8.84 2.12 21.52
C LEU A 209 7.90 0.93 21.36
N PHE A 210 7.30 0.81 20.21
CA PHE A 210 6.53 -0.35 19.79
C PHE A 210 7.43 -1.32 19.04
N LEU A 211 7.38 -2.60 19.39
CA LEU A 211 7.97 -3.67 18.61
C LEU A 211 6.84 -4.59 18.12
N THR A 212 6.82 -4.81 16.82
CA THR A 212 5.90 -5.75 16.19
C THR A 212 6.69 -6.99 15.78
N GLU A 213 6.27 -8.17 16.23
CA GLU A 213 6.84 -9.45 15.85
C GLU A 213 5.89 -10.17 14.90
N SER A 214 6.33 -10.51 13.71
CA SER A 214 5.55 -11.21 12.68
C SER A 214 6.24 -12.50 12.22
N GLY A 215 5.47 -13.41 11.64
CA GLY A 215 5.98 -14.70 11.18
C GLY A 215 5.01 -15.37 10.20
N ALA A 216 4.94 -16.69 10.25
CA ALA A 216 4.05 -17.47 9.37
C ALA A 216 2.56 -17.41 9.76
N GLY A 217 2.20 -16.69 10.84
CA GLY A 217 0.81 -16.44 11.24
C GLY A 217 0.13 -15.38 10.36
N ARG A 218 -1.15 -15.15 10.65
CA ARG A 218 -1.97 -14.12 9.97
C ARG A 218 -1.89 -12.75 10.63
N GLY A 219 -1.32 -12.68 11.82
CA GLY A 219 -1.21 -11.50 12.65
C GLY A 219 0.21 -11.27 13.16
N ASN A 220 0.29 -10.55 14.27
CA ASN A 220 1.53 -10.14 14.90
C ASN A 220 1.42 -10.08 16.42
N ASN A 221 2.52 -10.28 17.11
CA ASN A 221 2.66 -9.89 18.52
C ASN A 221 3.04 -8.41 18.61
N LEU A 222 2.56 -7.77 19.67
CA LEU A 222 2.87 -6.39 19.98
C LEU A 222 3.57 -6.31 21.34
N PHE A 223 4.67 -5.56 21.39
CA PHE A 223 5.43 -5.25 22.60
C PHE A 223 5.57 -3.75 22.74
N ILE A 224 5.70 -3.27 23.97
CA ILE A 224 6.01 -1.88 24.28
C ILE A 224 7.24 -1.76 25.17
N GLY A 225 8.06 -0.73 24.93
CA GLY A 225 9.13 -0.27 25.78
C GLY A 225 8.90 1.19 26.21
N ASP A 226 8.99 1.48 27.49
CA ASP A 226 8.92 2.85 28.01
C ASP A 226 10.32 3.50 27.90
N LEU A 227 10.52 4.37 26.92
CA LEU A 227 11.80 5.03 26.64
C LEU A 227 12.23 6.01 27.73
N LYS A 228 11.31 6.41 28.64
CA LYS A 228 11.65 7.15 29.87
C LYS A 228 12.26 6.23 30.93
N LYS A 229 12.20 4.92 30.73
CA LYS A 229 12.78 3.89 31.62
C LYS A 229 13.72 2.97 30.82
N PRO A 230 14.86 3.46 30.35
CA PRO A 230 15.67 2.83 29.30
C PRO A 230 16.22 1.43 29.62
N ASN A 231 16.19 0.97 30.85
CA ASN A 231 16.64 -0.37 31.25
C ASN A 231 15.47 -1.30 31.63
N SER A 232 14.23 -0.88 31.43
CA SER A 232 13.08 -1.74 31.67
C SER A 232 12.92 -2.76 30.54
N PRO A 233 12.53 -4.00 30.85
CA PRO A 233 12.25 -4.99 29.82
C PRO A 233 11.03 -4.56 29.00
N PHE A 234 10.99 -5.00 27.73
CA PHE A 234 9.79 -4.86 26.92
C PHE A 234 8.62 -5.61 27.57
N ILE A 235 7.47 -4.99 27.54
CA ILE A 235 6.21 -5.59 27.97
C ILE A 235 5.53 -6.17 26.74
N GLN A 236 5.34 -7.50 26.72
CA GLN A 236 4.57 -8.17 25.68
C GLN A 236 3.08 -7.96 25.96
N LEU A 237 2.37 -7.36 24.99
CA LEU A 237 0.94 -7.06 25.08
C LEU A 237 0.09 -8.24 24.59
N THR A 238 0.56 -8.91 23.54
CA THR A 238 -0.14 -10.01 22.88
C THR A 238 0.80 -11.20 22.68
N THR A 239 0.27 -12.43 22.62
CA THR A 239 1.07 -13.67 22.67
C THR A 239 0.81 -14.61 21.51
N ASP A 240 -0.06 -14.24 20.57
CA ASP A 240 -0.44 -15.05 19.40
C ASP A 240 -0.12 -14.30 18.09
N LEU A 241 -0.01 -15.06 17.00
CA LEU A 241 0.17 -14.52 15.66
C LEU A 241 -1.10 -14.71 14.80
N ASP A 242 -2.26 -14.90 15.45
CA ASP A 242 -3.53 -15.12 14.75
C ASP A 242 -4.28 -13.83 14.46
N TYR A 243 -4.03 -12.78 15.24
CA TYR A 243 -4.67 -11.48 15.12
C TYR A 243 -3.66 -10.37 14.83
N GLN A 244 -4.16 -9.30 14.25
CA GLN A 244 -3.39 -8.09 13.92
C GLN A 244 -3.56 -7.06 15.04
N TYR A 245 -2.45 -6.42 15.43
CA TYR A 245 -2.42 -5.39 16.47
C TYR A 245 -1.49 -4.26 16.02
N TYR A 246 -2.06 -3.16 15.58
CA TYR A 246 -1.30 -2.00 15.09
C TYR A 246 -1.59 -0.78 15.96
N PRO A 247 -0.57 -0.24 16.67
CA PRO A 247 -0.73 1.03 17.37
C PRO A 247 -0.99 2.14 16.37
N ILE A 248 -2.03 2.94 16.63
CA ILE A 248 -2.40 4.11 15.85
C ILE A 248 -1.68 5.33 16.41
N GLU A 249 -1.85 5.60 17.72
CA GLU A 249 -1.26 6.75 18.41
C GLU A 249 -1.27 6.55 19.92
N VAL A 250 -0.42 7.33 20.61
CA VAL A 250 -0.38 7.44 22.08
C VAL A 250 -0.84 8.82 22.50
N ILE A 251 -1.89 8.87 23.31
CA ILE A 251 -2.43 10.12 23.84
C ILE A 251 -2.47 10.02 25.36
N GLY A 252 -1.61 10.77 26.04
CA GLY A 252 -1.39 10.62 27.47
C GLY A 252 -0.90 9.22 27.82
N ASP A 253 -1.65 8.49 28.64
CA ASP A 253 -1.35 7.10 29.00
C ASP A 253 -2.15 6.07 28.19
N GLN A 254 -2.83 6.49 27.15
CA GLN A 254 -3.67 5.61 26.31
C GLN A 254 -3.00 5.32 24.97
N ILE A 255 -2.98 4.05 24.60
CA ILE A 255 -2.54 3.54 23.29
C ILE A 255 -3.78 3.19 22.50
N TYR A 256 -4.03 3.85 21.39
CA TYR A 256 -5.09 3.52 20.44
C TYR A 256 -4.58 2.42 19.53
N ILE A 257 -5.32 1.34 19.40
CA ILE A 257 -4.87 0.12 18.69
C ILE A 257 -5.95 -0.30 17.70
N TYR A 258 -5.58 -0.40 16.44
CA TYR A 258 -6.35 -1.05 15.39
C TYR A 258 -6.13 -2.56 15.46
N THR A 259 -7.21 -3.37 15.43
CA THR A 259 -7.09 -4.82 15.58
C THR A 259 -8.30 -5.57 15.02
N ASN A 260 -8.05 -6.80 14.54
CA ASN A 260 -9.10 -7.79 14.25
C ASN A 260 -9.31 -8.79 15.39
N TYR A 261 -8.74 -8.58 16.57
CA TYR A 261 -8.94 -9.44 17.74
C TYR A 261 -10.42 -9.48 18.16
N GLY A 262 -11.06 -10.65 18.00
CA GLY A 262 -12.49 -10.83 18.24
C GLY A 262 -13.41 -9.98 17.36
N ALA A 263 -12.94 -9.48 16.21
CA ALA A 263 -13.64 -8.62 15.28
C ALA A 263 -13.09 -8.81 13.85
N PRO A 264 -13.56 -9.82 13.09
CA PRO A 264 -13.06 -10.12 11.75
C PRO A 264 -13.02 -8.95 10.77
N LYS A 265 -13.84 -7.92 10.99
CA LYS A 265 -13.89 -6.68 10.19
C LYS A 265 -13.19 -5.50 10.85
N ASN A 266 -12.35 -5.77 11.85
CA ASN A 266 -11.56 -4.83 12.62
C ASN A 266 -12.36 -3.90 13.54
N ARG A 267 -11.67 -3.42 14.55
CA ARG A 267 -12.17 -2.46 15.54
C ARG A 267 -11.03 -1.64 16.12
N ILE A 268 -11.35 -0.62 16.90
CA ILE A 268 -10.35 0.14 17.66
C ILE A 268 -10.51 -0.18 19.14
N MET A 269 -9.39 -0.58 19.75
CA MET A 269 -9.24 -0.81 21.18
C MET A 269 -8.33 0.26 21.78
N VAL A 270 -8.47 0.50 23.08
CA VAL A 270 -7.57 1.35 23.85
C VAL A 270 -6.96 0.56 24.99
N ALA A 271 -5.63 0.54 25.01
CA ALA A 271 -4.83 0.02 26.10
C ALA A 271 -4.31 1.17 26.98
N ASN A 272 -4.07 0.90 28.26
CA ASN A 272 -3.39 1.87 29.14
C ASN A 272 -1.96 1.43 29.40
N ILE A 273 -0.98 2.33 29.22
CA ILE A 273 0.45 2.03 29.38
C ILE A 273 0.78 1.45 30.78
N ASN A 274 0.04 1.84 31.81
CA ASN A 274 0.25 1.38 33.18
C ASN A 274 -0.46 0.04 33.48
N ARG A 275 -1.40 -0.38 32.62
CA ARG A 275 -2.12 -1.66 32.65
C ARG A 275 -2.29 -2.18 31.22
N PRO A 276 -1.18 -2.60 30.60
CA PRO A 276 -1.15 -2.82 29.16
C PRO A 276 -1.63 -4.20 28.71
N LYS A 277 -2.00 -5.10 29.64
CA LYS A 277 -2.43 -6.45 29.31
C LYS A 277 -3.71 -6.46 28.47
N LEU A 278 -3.81 -7.40 27.56
CA LEU A 278 -4.92 -7.53 26.60
C LEU A 278 -6.30 -7.58 27.31
N GLU A 279 -6.37 -8.20 28.48
CA GLU A 279 -7.59 -8.32 29.31
C GLU A 279 -8.09 -6.96 29.88
N ASP A 280 -7.21 -5.96 29.96
CA ASP A 280 -7.53 -4.60 30.44
C ASP A 280 -7.92 -3.64 29.30
N TRP A 281 -7.82 -4.09 28.03
CA TRP A 281 -8.13 -3.22 26.89
C TRP A 281 -9.63 -2.93 26.82
N LYS A 282 -9.95 -1.70 26.41
CA LYS A 282 -11.33 -1.26 26.24
C LYS A 282 -11.65 -1.04 24.77
N GLU A 283 -12.81 -1.51 24.34
CA GLU A 283 -13.33 -1.19 23.02
C GLU A 283 -13.69 0.30 22.94
N LEU A 284 -13.21 0.97 21.91
CA LEU A 284 -13.49 2.38 21.63
C LEU A 284 -14.43 2.54 20.45
N VAL A 285 -14.10 1.89 19.33
CA VAL A 285 -14.95 1.84 18.14
C VAL A 285 -15.20 0.36 17.85
N PRO A 286 -16.45 -0.10 17.96
CA PRO A 286 -16.79 -1.50 17.74
C PRO A 286 -16.69 -1.89 16.27
N GLU A 287 -16.61 -3.19 16.01
CA GLU A 287 -16.80 -3.77 14.70
C GLU A 287 -18.14 -3.33 14.08
N SER A 288 -18.15 -3.12 12.77
CA SER A 288 -19.35 -2.75 12.02
C SER A 288 -19.64 -3.74 10.88
N GLU A 289 -20.71 -3.51 10.11
CA GLU A 289 -21.00 -4.30 8.91
C GLU A 289 -19.94 -4.09 7.81
N ALA A 290 -19.37 -2.87 7.73
CA ALA A 290 -18.26 -2.54 6.84
C ALA A 290 -16.92 -2.85 7.51
N VAL A 291 -15.89 -3.14 6.72
CA VAL A 291 -14.55 -3.42 7.23
C VAL A 291 -13.84 -2.11 7.56
N LEU A 292 -13.41 -1.92 8.79
CA LEU A 292 -12.50 -0.84 9.13
C LEU A 292 -11.15 -1.13 8.47
N SER A 293 -10.78 -0.37 7.43
CA SER A 293 -9.56 -0.60 6.64
C SER A 293 -8.41 0.31 7.02
N ASN A 294 -8.68 1.49 7.60
CA ASN A 294 -7.65 2.39 8.12
C ASN A 294 -8.17 3.26 9.26
N ALA A 295 -7.25 3.66 10.15
CA ALA A 295 -7.53 4.55 11.27
C ALA A 295 -6.31 5.42 11.57
N GLU A 296 -6.51 6.73 11.64
CA GLU A 296 -5.45 7.72 11.89
C GLU A 296 -5.93 8.75 12.92
N VAL A 297 -5.02 9.23 13.76
CA VAL A 297 -5.29 10.36 14.66
C VAL A 297 -4.69 11.62 14.06
N ILE A 298 -5.53 12.57 13.69
CA ILE A 298 -5.12 13.85 13.10
C ILE A 298 -5.88 14.97 13.82
N GLY A 299 -5.15 15.98 14.29
CA GLY A 299 -5.75 17.16 14.93
C GLY A 299 -6.67 16.85 16.11
N GLY A 300 -6.33 15.82 16.90
CA GLY A 300 -7.14 15.39 18.04
C GLY A 300 -8.45 14.67 17.69
N LYS A 301 -8.58 14.18 16.46
CA LYS A 301 -9.72 13.40 15.97
C LYS A 301 -9.27 12.09 15.35
N LEU A 302 -10.15 11.08 15.33
CA LEU A 302 -9.95 9.83 14.60
C LEU A 302 -10.55 9.96 13.19
N PHE A 303 -9.74 9.75 12.18
CA PHE A 303 -10.16 9.61 10.79
C PHE A 303 -10.19 8.13 10.46
N LEU A 304 -11.38 7.62 10.19
CA LEU A 304 -11.64 6.20 9.95
C LEU A 304 -12.05 5.97 8.50
N THR A 305 -11.40 5.02 7.86
CA THR A 305 -11.78 4.55 6.52
C THR A 305 -12.38 3.17 6.63
N TYR A 306 -13.58 2.99 6.08
CA TYR A 306 -14.24 1.70 6.00
C TYR A 306 -14.37 1.25 4.55
N ASP A 307 -14.13 -0.02 4.31
CA ASP A 307 -14.46 -0.68 3.04
C ASP A 307 -15.89 -1.22 3.12
N LYS A 308 -16.77 -0.68 2.31
CA LYS A 308 -18.11 -1.20 2.10
C LYS A 308 -18.25 -1.58 0.64
N ASP A 309 -18.48 -2.87 0.40
CA ASP A 309 -18.53 -3.42 -0.96
C ASP A 309 -17.30 -3.00 -1.81
N ALA A 310 -16.10 -3.11 -1.21
CA ALA A 310 -14.81 -2.79 -1.84
C ALA A 310 -14.64 -1.31 -2.28
N SER A 311 -15.40 -0.38 -1.73
CA SER A 311 -15.25 1.07 -1.91
C SER A 311 -15.10 1.75 -0.57
N ASN A 312 -14.26 2.80 -0.49
CA ASN A 312 -14.03 3.50 0.76
C ASN A 312 -15.19 4.41 1.15
N HIS A 313 -15.48 4.42 2.44
CA HIS A 313 -16.29 5.39 3.15
C HIS A 313 -15.46 6.01 4.26
N ALA A 314 -15.52 7.31 4.43
CA ALA A 314 -14.68 8.04 5.37
C ALA A 314 -15.49 8.70 6.46
N TYR A 315 -15.02 8.57 7.71
CA TYR A 315 -15.71 9.10 8.88
C TYR A 315 -14.73 9.82 9.80
N VAL A 316 -15.23 10.82 10.51
CA VAL A 316 -14.52 11.52 11.58
C VAL A 316 -15.16 11.18 12.91
N TYR A 317 -14.36 10.77 13.88
CA TYR A 317 -14.74 10.42 15.23
C TYR A 317 -13.98 11.28 16.25
N GLY A 318 -14.60 11.49 17.40
CA GLY A 318 -13.88 11.99 18.56
C GLY A 318 -12.96 10.92 19.16
N LEU A 319 -11.98 11.34 19.96
CA LEU A 319 -11.12 10.41 20.72
C LEU A 319 -11.90 9.64 21.80
N ASP A 320 -13.16 10.01 22.04
CA ASP A 320 -14.10 9.27 22.90
C ASP A 320 -14.87 8.17 22.15
N GLY A 321 -14.56 7.95 20.87
CA GLY A 321 -15.19 6.92 20.02
C GLY A 321 -16.55 7.31 19.45
N LYS A 322 -16.99 8.56 19.61
CA LYS A 322 -18.26 9.01 19.02
C LYS A 322 -18.07 9.56 17.63
N GLN A 323 -18.91 9.12 16.71
CA GLN A 323 -18.93 9.65 15.35
C GLN A 323 -19.34 11.13 15.36
N ILE A 324 -18.54 11.96 14.70
CA ILE A 324 -18.79 13.38 14.48
C ILE A 324 -19.52 13.58 13.16
N GLN A 325 -18.98 12.96 12.07
CA GLN A 325 -19.58 13.05 10.73
C GLN A 325 -19.09 11.97 9.78
N GLU A 326 -19.76 11.84 8.66
CA GLU A 326 -19.31 11.15 7.46
C GLU A 326 -18.79 12.17 6.44
N ILE A 327 -17.63 11.90 5.86
CA ILE A 327 -17.07 12.69 4.76
C ILE A 327 -17.66 12.15 3.46
N GLN A 328 -18.50 12.94 2.78
CA GLN A 328 -19.09 12.55 1.51
C GLN A 328 -18.03 12.57 0.41
N LEU A 329 -17.61 11.39 -0.07
CA LEU A 329 -16.62 11.27 -1.14
C LEU A 329 -17.27 11.58 -2.50
N PRO A 330 -16.48 12.06 -3.50
CA PRO A 330 -17.03 12.49 -4.81
C PRO A 330 -17.72 11.36 -5.59
N SER A 331 -17.30 10.12 -5.44
CA SER A 331 -17.85 8.92 -6.08
C SER A 331 -17.35 7.66 -5.39
N LEU A 332 -17.64 6.49 -5.95
CA LEU A 332 -16.96 5.24 -5.61
C LEU A 332 -15.45 5.41 -5.83
N GLY A 333 -14.64 5.16 -4.80
CA GLY A 333 -13.21 5.42 -4.89
C GLY A 333 -12.44 5.01 -3.66
N SER A 334 -11.21 5.46 -3.60
CA SER A 334 -10.29 5.27 -2.48
C SER A 334 -9.87 6.60 -1.89
N VAL A 335 -9.75 6.65 -0.56
CA VAL A 335 -9.34 7.83 0.19
C VAL A 335 -8.17 7.50 1.12
N GLY A 336 -7.25 8.44 1.30
CA GLY A 336 -6.17 8.36 2.29
C GLY A 336 -5.94 9.73 2.91
N PHE A 337 -5.86 9.77 4.23
CA PHE A 337 -5.66 10.99 5.00
C PHE A 337 -4.18 11.28 5.24
N SER A 338 -3.86 12.52 5.59
CA SER A 338 -2.51 12.98 5.88
C SER A 338 -2.55 14.14 6.88
N GLY A 339 -1.80 13.99 7.98
CA GLY A 339 -1.67 14.97 9.04
C GLY A 339 -1.03 14.36 10.28
N ASN A 340 -0.76 15.18 11.28
CA ASN A 340 -0.25 14.75 12.59
C ASN A 340 -1.31 14.96 13.66
N LYS A 341 -1.14 14.32 14.82
CA LYS A 341 -2.14 14.36 15.92
C LYS A 341 -2.48 15.77 16.43
N ASP A 342 -1.55 16.72 16.31
CA ASP A 342 -1.71 18.09 16.79
C ASP A 342 -1.93 19.12 15.66
N ASP A 343 -2.09 18.67 14.40
CA ASP A 343 -2.30 19.56 13.25
C ASP A 343 -3.69 20.22 13.29
N LYS A 344 -3.74 21.46 12.82
CA LYS A 344 -5.00 22.19 12.60
C LYS A 344 -5.56 22.00 11.20
N GLU A 345 -4.83 21.31 10.34
CA GLU A 345 -5.15 21.04 8.96
C GLU A 345 -5.01 19.54 8.70
N CYS A 346 -5.91 19.00 7.90
CA CYS A 346 -5.83 17.64 7.38
C CYS A 346 -5.98 17.70 5.86
N PHE A 347 -5.20 16.90 5.18
CA PHE A 347 -5.38 16.70 3.75
C PHE A 347 -5.81 15.26 3.48
N PHE A 348 -6.59 15.07 2.44
CA PHE A 348 -6.86 13.72 1.97
C PHE A 348 -6.79 13.64 0.45
N GLY A 349 -6.23 12.53 -0.03
CA GLY A 349 -6.23 12.16 -1.43
C GLY A 349 -7.47 11.33 -1.76
N PHE A 350 -8.09 11.58 -2.91
CA PHE A 350 -9.17 10.77 -3.43
C PHE A 350 -8.87 10.33 -4.85
N THR A 351 -9.11 9.07 -5.17
CA THR A 351 -8.94 8.50 -6.52
C THR A 351 -10.05 7.50 -6.85
N SER A 352 -10.33 7.33 -8.14
CA SER A 352 -11.24 6.32 -8.66
C SER A 352 -10.70 5.75 -9.97
N PHE A 353 -11.40 4.85 -10.65
CA PHE A 353 -10.91 4.25 -11.90
C PHE A 353 -10.67 5.27 -13.02
N THR A 354 -11.42 6.37 -13.05
CA THR A 354 -11.35 7.44 -14.05
C THR A 354 -11.04 8.80 -13.46
N ILE A 355 -10.85 8.91 -12.15
CA ILE A 355 -10.47 10.14 -11.46
C ILE A 355 -9.05 9.97 -10.96
N PRO A 356 -8.04 10.63 -11.57
CA PRO A 356 -6.69 10.64 -11.04
C PRO A 356 -6.67 11.34 -9.68
N GLY A 357 -5.71 10.99 -8.82
CA GLY A 357 -5.66 11.46 -7.44
C GLY A 357 -5.86 12.97 -7.28
N ALA A 358 -6.94 13.37 -6.67
CA ALA A 358 -7.23 14.76 -6.27
C ALA A 358 -6.96 14.93 -4.78
N THR A 359 -6.42 16.07 -4.37
CA THR A 359 -6.16 16.40 -2.96
C THR A 359 -7.19 17.39 -2.47
N TYR A 360 -7.78 17.09 -1.32
CA TYR A 360 -8.73 17.94 -0.61
C TYR A 360 -8.10 18.43 0.70
N LYS A 361 -8.44 19.62 1.11
CA LYS A 361 -8.10 20.19 2.42
C LYS A 361 -9.33 20.12 3.32
N TYR A 362 -9.16 19.53 4.50
CA TYR A 362 -10.21 19.41 5.51
C TYR A 362 -9.98 20.44 6.61
N ASP A 363 -11.01 21.24 6.91
CA ASP A 363 -11.05 22.19 8.01
C ASP A 363 -11.46 21.49 9.30
N MET A 364 -10.56 21.41 10.26
CA MET A 364 -10.75 20.71 11.53
C MET A 364 -11.77 21.37 12.45
N ASP A 365 -11.97 22.68 12.34
CA ASP A 365 -12.90 23.44 13.19
C ASP A 365 -14.31 23.42 12.65
N GLN A 366 -14.47 23.60 11.32
CA GLN A 366 -15.76 23.64 10.66
C GLN A 366 -16.29 22.26 10.26
N ASN A 367 -15.42 21.24 10.25
CA ASN A 367 -15.70 19.89 9.74
C ASN A 367 -16.20 19.91 8.29
N THR A 368 -15.58 20.74 7.45
CA THR A 368 -15.84 20.86 6.01
C THR A 368 -14.57 20.59 5.22
N TYR A 369 -14.70 20.35 3.94
CA TYR A 369 -13.54 20.21 3.07
C TYR A 369 -13.76 20.91 1.72
N GLU A 370 -12.66 21.27 1.09
CA GLU A 370 -12.64 21.87 -0.25
C GLU A 370 -11.57 21.20 -1.12
N LEU A 371 -11.76 21.29 -2.43
CA LEU A 371 -10.75 20.83 -3.38
C LEU A 371 -9.52 21.74 -3.27
N TYR A 372 -8.40 21.16 -2.85
CA TYR A 372 -7.12 21.87 -2.78
C TYR A 372 -6.36 21.79 -4.09
N ARG A 373 -6.30 20.59 -4.71
CA ARG A 373 -5.54 20.37 -5.95
C ARG A 373 -6.09 19.17 -6.71
N ALA A 374 -6.23 19.31 -8.03
CA ALA A 374 -6.53 18.21 -8.93
C ALA A 374 -5.59 18.22 -10.13
N PRO A 375 -5.12 17.06 -10.61
CA PRO A 375 -4.28 16.99 -11.79
C PRO A 375 -5.06 17.34 -13.06
N LYS A 376 -4.37 17.95 -14.03
CA LYS A 376 -4.93 18.22 -15.36
C LYS A 376 -4.57 17.06 -16.28
N VAL A 377 -5.55 16.26 -16.64
CA VAL A 377 -5.38 15.09 -17.52
C VAL A 377 -5.91 15.33 -18.92
N GLN A 378 -5.40 14.58 -19.90
CA GLN A 378 -5.76 14.74 -21.31
C GLN A 378 -6.82 13.71 -21.75
N PHE A 379 -7.84 13.53 -20.94
CA PHE A 379 -9.07 12.79 -21.26
C PHE A 379 -10.22 13.35 -20.42
N ASN A 380 -11.44 13.06 -20.82
CA ASN A 380 -12.63 13.49 -20.08
C ASN A 380 -13.15 12.30 -19.25
N SER A 381 -13.06 12.39 -17.91
CA SER A 381 -13.59 11.36 -17.01
C SER A 381 -15.10 11.16 -17.14
N ASP A 382 -15.83 12.20 -17.56
CA ASP A 382 -17.29 12.15 -17.75
C ASP A 382 -17.73 11.30 -18.94
N ASP A 383 -16.83 10.91 -19.83
CA ASP A 383 -17.14 9.99 -20.92
C ASP A 383 -17.30 8.53 -20.44
N PHE A 384 -16.90 8.25 -19.22
CA PHE A 384 -16.89 6.91 -18.66
C PHE A 384 -17.89 6.76 -17.52
N VAL A 385 -18.26 5.53 -17.24
CA VAL A 385 -19.04 5.13 -16.08
C VAL A 385 -18.34 3.97 -15.37
N THR A 386 -18.40 3.98 -14.05
CA THR A 386 -18.06 2.84 -13.21
C THR A 386 -19.32 2.36 -12.53
N GLU A 387 -19.68 1.11 -12.72
CA GLU A 387 -20.74 0.43 -11.98
C GLU A 387 -20.17 -0.71 -11.14
N GLN A 388 -20.79 -1.00 -10.02
CA GLN A 388 -20.53 -2.18 -9.25
C GLN A 388 -21.63 -3.21 -9.50
N VAL A 389 -21.23 -4.42 -9.84
CA VAL A 389 -22.13 -5.56 -10.03
C VAL A 389 -21.77 -6.67 -9.04
N PHE A 390 -22.71 -7.57 -8.82
CA PHE A 390 -22.54 -8.72 -7.98
C PHE A 390 -22.97 -9.96 -8.74
N PHE A 391 -22.19 -11.02 -8.65
CA PHE A 391 -22.50 -12.30 -9.27
C PHE A 391 -22.36 -13.44 -8.26
N ALA A 392 -22.97 -14.57 -8.53
CA ALA A 392 -22.80 -15.77 -7.73
C ALA A 392 -21.58 -16.56 -8.20
N SER A 393 -20.67 -16.88 -7.27
CA SER A 393 -19.63 -17.87 -7.51
C SER A 393 -20.22 -19.26 -7.62
N LYS A 394 -19.41 -20.24 -7.97
CA LYS A 394 -19.79 -21.65 -8.15
C LYS A 394 -20.49 -22.26 -6.93
N ASP A 395 -20.11 -21.83 -5.74
CA ASP A 395 -20.70 -22.24 -4.45
C ASP A 395 -21.87 -21.36 -3.98
N GLY A 396 -22.29 -20.38 -4.81
CA GLY A 396 -23.39 -19.45 -4.53
C GLY A 396 -22.98 -18.22 -3.71
N VAL A 397 -21.72 -18.08 -3.32
CA VAL A 397 -21.21 -16.88 -2.64
C VAL A 397 -21.33 -15.68 -3.58
N LYS A 398 -21.87 -14.56 -3.07
CA LYS A 398 -22.01 -13.31 -3.80
C LYS A 398 -20.67 -12.55 -3.83
N VAL A 399 -20.12 -12.35 -5.03
CA VAL A 399 -18.81 -11.72 -5.25
C VAL A 399 -19.01 -10.38 -5.96
N PRO A 400 -18.38 -9.28 -5.48
CA PRO A 400 -18.44 -7.97 -6.15
C PRO A 400 -17.43 -7.86 -7.28
N MET A 401 -17.79 -7.05 -8.27
CA MET A 401 -16.93 -6.69 -9.39
C MET A 401 -17.23 -5.26 -9.82
N PHE A 402 -16.19 -4.47 -10.05
CA PHE A 402 -16.32 -3.16 -10.69
C PHE A 402 -16.17 -3.28 -12.20
N LEU A 403 -17.04 -2.59 -12.93
CA LEU A 403 -16.99 -2.48 -14.38
C LEU A 403 -16.85 -1.01 -14.77
N THR A 404 -15.77 -0.68 -15.49
CA THR A 404 -15.54 0.68 -16.00
C THR A 404 -15.49 0.65 -17.52
N TYR A 405 -16.28 1.50 -18.16
CA TYR A 405 -16.43 1.56 -19.61
C TYR A 405 -17.01 2.90 -20.08
N LYS A 406 -17.06 3.14 -21.40
CA LYS A 406 -17.69 4.35 -21.97
C LYS A 406 -19.21 4.34 -21.77
N LYS A 407 -19.80 5.52 -21.47
CA LYS A 407 -21.23 5.67 -21.21
C LYS A 407 -22.14 5.18 -22.34
N ASP A 408 -21.67 5.20 -23.58
CA ASP A 408 -22.41 4.78 -24.79
C ASP A 408 -22.21 3.31 -25.16
N LEU A 409 -21.57 2.51 -24.27
CA LEU A 409 -21.31 1.10 -24.51
C LEU A 409 -22.60 0.31 -24.73
N LYS A 410 -22.61 -0.53 -25.77
CA LYS A 410 -23.73 -1.45 -26.06
C LYS A 410 -23.43 -2.83 -25.47
N LYS A 411 -24.36 -3.34 -24.68
CA LYS A 411 -24.30 -4.73 -24.16
C LYS A 411 -24.79 -5.72 -25.24
N ASP A 412 -23.99 -5.92 -26.28
CA ASP A 412 -24.30 -6.78 -27.43
C ASP A 412 -23.44 -8.06 -27.47
N GLY A 413 -22.64 -8.30 -26.43
CA GLY A 413 -21.75 -9.45 -26.30
C GLY A 413 -20.47 -9.34 -27.14
N LYS A 414 -20.10 -8.15 -27.63
CA LYS A 414 -18.95 -8.00 -28.54
C LYS A 414 -17.83 -7.14 -27.99
N ASN A 415 -17.97 -6.55 -26.80
CA ASN A 415 -16.97 -5.66 -26.26
C ASN A 415 -15.75 -6.44 -25.74
N PRO A 416 -14.52 -5.98 -25.98
CA PRO A 416 -13.35 -6.55 -25.36
C PRO A 416 -13.34 -6.26 -23.84
N VAL A 417 -12.94 -7.26 -23.05
CA VAL A 417 -12.83 -7.15 -21.60
C VAL A 417 -11.41 -7.40 -21.15
N PHE A 418 -10.93 -6.53 -20.26
CA PHE A 418 -9.72 -6.70 -19.48
C PHE A 418 -10.14 -7.07 -18.06
N LEU A 419 -10.14 -8.37 -17.75
CA LEU A 419 -10.57 -8.90 -16.46
C LEU A 419 -9.36 -9.03 -15.54
N TYR A 420 -9.37 -8.28 -14.44
CA TYR A 420 -8.29 -8.20 -13.48
C TYR A 420 -8.70 -8.76 -12.12
N GLY A 421 -7.79 -9.50 -11.47
CA GLY A 421 -7.97 -10.02 -10.12
C GLY A 421 -6.65 -10.27 -9.40
N TYR A 422 -6.72 -10.40 -8.08
CA TYR A 422 -5.59 -10.74 -7.22
C TYR A 422 -5.90 -11.92 -6.29
N GLY A 423 -6.82 -11.77 -5.35
CA GLY A 423 -7.39 -12.84 -4.53
C GLY A 423 -6.39 -13.52 -3.60
N GLY A 424 -5.70 -12.76 -2.73
CA GLY A 424 -4.78 -13.35 -1.76
C GLY A 424 -4.19 -12.34 -0.79
N PHE A 425 -3.53 -12.86 0.23
CA PHE A 425 -2.78 -12.11 1.25
C PHE A 425 -3.60 -11.05 2.01
N GLY A 426 -4.92 -11.17 2.01
CA GLY A 426 -5.79 -10.16 2.64
C GLY A 426 -5.73 -8.79 1.96
N ILE A 427 -5.33 -8.72 0.69
CA ILE A 427 -5.24 -7.46 -0.06
C ILE A 427 -6.57 -7.15 -0.71
N SER A 428 -7.25 -6.08 -0.26
CA SER A 428 -8.44 -5.53 -0.89
C SER A 428 -8.09 -4.78 -2.17
N LEU A 429 -8.83 -5.02 -3.24
CA LEU A 429 -8.71 -4.28 -4.49
C LEU A 429 -9.72 -3.12 -4.53
N ASN A 430 -9.30 -1.96 -4.02
CA ASN A 430 -10.11 -0.75 -4.06
C ASN A 430 -9.97 -0.01 -5.40
N PRO A 431 -10.95 0.84 -5.79
CA PRO A 431 -10.88 1.62 -7.02
C PRO A 431 -9.66 2.54 -7.05
N GLY A 432 -8.88 2.50 -8.14
CA GLY A 432 -7.71 3.34 -8.30
C GLY A 432 -7.47 3.71 -9.76
N PHE A 433 -6.93 4.91 -9.99
CA PHE A 433 -6.64 5.42 -11.32
C PHE A 433 -5.42 4.77 -11.96
N SER A 434 -5.50 4.53 -13.25
CA SER A 434 -4.34 4.22 -14.08
C SER A 434 -4.51 4.80 -15.48
N ALA A 435 -3.62 5.69 -15.89
CA ALA A 435 -3.59 6.26 -17.23
C ALA A 435 -3.45 5.18 -18.32
N MET A 436 -2.83 4.04 -17.99
CA MET A 436 -2.64 2.92 -18.92
C MET A 436 -3.94 2.22 -19.31
N ARG A 437 -5.03 2.37 -18.53
CA ARG A 437 -6.34 1.77 -18.86
C ARG A 437 -7.14 2.63 -19.83
N ILE A 438 -6.90 3.94 -19.84
CA ILE A 438 -7.72 4.90 -20.60
C ILE A 438 -7.77 4.58 -22.09
N PRO A 439 -6.67 4.27 -22.81
CA PRO A 439 -6.75 3.92 -24.23
C PRO A 439 -7.61 2.68 -24.50
N PHE A 440 -7.62 1.70 -23.59
CA PHE A 440 -8.47 0.52 -23.72
C PHE A 440 -9.96 0.89 -23.59
N LEU A 441 -10.29 1.74 -22.62
CA LEU A 441 -11.66 2.25 -22.42
C LEU A 441 -12.09 3.14 -23.59
N GLU A 442 -11.23 4.03 -24.09
CA GLU A 442 -11.48 4.91 -25.23
C GLU A 442 -11.84 4.12 -26.50
N ASN A 443 -11.26 2.95 -26.66
CA ASN A 443 -11.49 2.05 -27.79
C ASN A 443 -12.64 1.04 -27.54
N GLY A 444 -13.53 1.31 -26.61
CA GLY A 444 -14.74 0.51 -26.33
C GLY A 444 -14.48 -0.76 -25.50
N GLY A 445 -13.35 -0.80 -24.81
CA GLY A 445 -13.06 -1.88 -23.86
C GLY A 445 -13.77 -1.69 -22.52
N ILE A 446 -13.96 -2.80 -21.81
CA ILE A 446 -14.47 -2.85 -20.44
C ILE A 446 -13.33 -3.28 -19.52
N TYR A 447 -12.95 -2.44 -18.56
CA TYR A 447 -12.10 -2.86 -17.46
C TYR A 447 -12.97 -3.45 -16.34
N ALA A 448 -12.74 -4.70 -16.01
CA ALA A 448 -13.46 -5.43 -14.96
C ALA A 448 -12.47 -5.80 -13.84
N GLN A 449 -12.69 -5.32 -12.63
CA GLN A 449 -11.90 -5.64 -11.44
C GLN A 449 -12.73 -6.47 -10.47
N VAL A 450 -12.31 -7.71 -10.22
CA VAL A 450 -13.04 -8.64 -9.36
C VAL A 450 -12.46 -8.63 -7.95
N ASN A 451 -13.32 -8.49 -6.95
CA ASN A 451 -12.97 -8.51 -5.54
C ASN A 451 -13.12 -9.93 -4.99
N LEU A 452 -12.09 -10.74 -5.23
CA LEU A 452 -12.07 -12.18 -4.99
C LEU A 452 -11.89 -12.53 -3.52
N ARG A 453 -12.43 -13.67 -3.08
CA ARG A 453 -12.02 -14.29 -1.82
C ARG A 453 -10.50 -14.42 -1.75
N GLY A 454 -9.94 -14.35 -0.54
CA GLY A 454 -8.49 -14.24 -0.33
C GLY A 454 -7.99 -12.81 -0.19
N GLY A 455 -8.76 -11.79 -0.64
CA GLY A 455 -8.65 -10.39 -0.23
C GLY A 455 -9.27 -10.15 1.14
N SER A 456 -9.41 -8.88 1.56
CA SER A 456 -10.03 -8.48 2.84
C SER A 456 -11.28 -7.61 2.66
N GLU A 457 -11.87 -7.57 1.49
CA GLU A 457 -13.01 -6.70 1.16
C GLU A 457 -14.21 -6.87 2.11
N TYR A 458 -14.34 -8.07 2.71
CA TYR A 458 -15.34 -8.38 3.73
C TYR A 458 -14.72 -8.88 5.05
N GLY A 459 -13.45 -8.54 5.30
CA GLY A 459 -12.72 -8.87 6.52
C GLY A 459 -11.99 -10.21 6.48
N GLU A 460 -11.58 -10.70 7.66
CA GLU A 460 -10.73 -11.88 7.81
C GLU A 460 -11.39 -13.16 7.29
N ASP A 461 -12.71 -13.30 7.44
CA ASP A 461 -13.43 -14.49 6.94
C ASP A 461 -13.35 -14.59 5.41
N TRP A 462 -13.39 -13.45 4.71
CA TRP A 462 -13.22 -13.38 3.25
C TRP A 462 -11.81 -13.77 2.83
N HIS A 463 -10.81 -13.32 3.60
CA HIS A 463 -9.42 -13.69 3.41
C HIS A 463 -9.21 -15.19 3.57
N VAL A 464 -9.65 -15.76 4.69
CA VAL A 464 -9.48 -17.18 5.01
C VAL A 464 -10.15 -18.07 3.97
N ALA A 465 -11.33 -17.68 3.47
CA ALA A 465 -12.08 -18.40 2.46
C ALA A 465 -11.37 -18.57 1.10
N GLY A 466 -10.25 -17.86 0.89
CA GLY A 466 -9.39 -17.96 -0.31
C GLY A 466 -7.98 -18.48 -0.03
N THR A 467 -7.70 -19.08 1.13
CA THR A 467 -6.35 -19.50 1.52
C THR A 467 -6.20 -21.03 1.61
N LYS A 468 -4.96 -21.51 1.49
CA LYS A 468 -4.59 -22.93 1.69
C LYS A 468 -5.51 -23.89 0.90
N MET A 469 -6.18 -24.82 1.59
CA MET A 469 -7.08 -25.80 0.96
C MET A 469 -8.35 -25.18 0.34
N GLN A 470 -8.64 -23.92 0.64
CA GLN A 470 -9.77 -23.16 0.07
C GLN A 470 -9.36 -22.28 -1.12
N LYS A 471 -8.10 -22.35 -1.57
CA LYS A 471 -7.58 -21.52 -2.68
C LYS A 471 -8.37 -21.69 -3.98
N GLN A 472 -8.99 -22.84 -4.22
CA GLN A 472 -9.84 -23.08 -5.39
C GLN A 472 -11.03 -22.09 -5.45
N ASN A 473 -11.55 -21.63 -4.32
CA ASN A 473 -12.63 -20.65 -4.29
C ASN A 473 -12.25 -19.36 -5.04
N VAL A 474 -10.99 -18.93 -4.96
CA VAL A 474 -10.49 -17.74 -5.67
C VAL A 474 -10.55 -17.93 -7.19
N PHE A 475 -10.20 -19.11 -7.67
CA PHE A 475 -10.24 -19.46 -9.10
C PHE A 475 -11.68 -19.59 -9.58
N ASP A 476 -12.54 -20.24 -8.79
CA ASP A 476 -13.96 -20.36 -9.08
C ASP A 476 -14.68 -19.01 -9.12
N ASP A 477 -14.34 -18.08 -8.21
CA ASP A 477 -14.85 -16.69 -8.24
C ASP A 477 -14.48 -15.99 -9.55
N PHE A 478 -13.21 -16.10 -9.99
CA PHE A 478 -12.72 -15.43 -11.19
C PHE A 478 -13.29 -16.03 -12.47
N ILE A 479 -13.44 -17.35 -12.53
CA ILE A 479 -14.10 -18.05 -13.64
C ILE A 479 -15.57 -17.62 -13.72
N SER A 480 -16.28 -17.60 -12.57
CA SER A 480 -17.68 -17.17 -12.51
C SER A 480 -17.87 -15.71 -12.92
N ALA A 481 -16.90 -14.83 -12.62
CA ALA A 481 -16.91 -13.45 -13.12
C ALA A 481 -16.92 -13.38 -14.66
N ALA A 482 -16.07 -14.18 -15.31
CA ALA A 482 -16.01 -14.24 -16.77
C ALA A 482 -17.34 -14.79 -17.36
N GLU A 483 -17.89 -15.84 -16.76
CA GLU A 483 -19.17 -16.42 -17.16
C GLU A 483 -20.32 -15.42 -17.00
N TYR A 484 -20.34 -14.67 -15.88
CA TYR A 484 -21.28 -13.59 -15.65
C TYR A 484 -21.23 -12.53 -16.76
N LEU A 485 -20.03 -12.06 -17.13
CA LEU A 485 -19.85 -11.05 -18.17
C LEU A 485 -20.35 -11.51 -19.54
N ILE A 486 -20.22 -12.79 -19.84
CA ILE A 486 -20.72 -13.42 -21.08
C ILE A 486 -22.26 -13.51 -21.02
N ASN A 487 -22.81 -14.04 -19.93
CA ASN A 487 -24.25 -14.24 -19.75
C ASN A 487 -25.03 -12.93 -19.78
N GLU A 488 -24.47 -11.88 -19.18
CA GLU A 488 -25.04 -10.52 -19.16
C GLU A 488 -24.77 -9.73 -20.46
N LYS A 489 -24.17 -10.37 -21.48
CA LYS A 489 -23.90 -9.78 -22.80
C LYS A 489 -22.96 -8.57 -22.78
N TYR A 490 -22.10 -8.47 -21.78
CA TYR A 490 -21.02 -7.50 -21.83
C TYR A 490 -19.98 -7.89 -22.89
N THR A 491 -19.72 -9.19 -23.03
CA THR A 491 -18.65 -9.74 -23.88
C THR A 491 -18.97 -11.18 -24.34
N ASN A 492 -17.98 -11.82 -24.95
CA ASN A 492 -17.96 -13.26 -25.24
C ASN A 492 -16.55 -13.83 -24.99
N LYS A 493 -16.43 -15.16 -24.99
CA LYS A 493 -15.16 -15.88 -24.70
C LYS A 493 -13.98 -15.46 -25.61
N ASP A 494 -14.25 -15.02 -26.83
CA ASP A 494 -13.20 -14.63 -27.80
C ASP A 494 -12.70 -13.19 -27.57
N LYS A 495 -13.22 -12.47 -26.55
CA LYS A 495 -12.97 -11.08 -26.25
C LYS A 495 -12.49 -10.83 -24.81
N ILE A 496 -12.25 -11.86 -24.01
CA ILE A 496 -11.79 -11.73 -22.63
C ILE A 496 -10.27 -11.91 -22.58
N ALA A 497 -9.59 -10.90 -22.04
CA ALA A 497 -8.21 -10.96 -21.58
C ALA A 497 -8.19 -11.02 -20.06
N ILE A 498 -7.51 -12.01 -19.47
CA ILE A 498 -7.33 -12.13 -18.02
C ILE A 498 -5.93 -11.69 -17.62
N VAL A 499 -5.82 -10.90 -16.56
CA VAL A 499 -4.56 -10.30 -16.11
C VAL A 499 -4.47 -10.31 -14.58
N GLY A 500 -3.29 -10.57 -14.08
CA GLY A 500 -2.98 -10.50 -12.66
C GLY A 500 -1.48 -10.63 -12.41
N GLY A 501 -0.99 -9.97 -11.37
CA GLY A 501 0.42 -9.97 -11.00
C GLY A 501 0.69 -10.73 -9.70
N SER A 502 1.88 -11.31 -9.53
CA SER A 502 2.28 -12.04 -8.32
C SER A 502 1.29 -13.17 -7.98
N ASN A 503 0.59 -13.12 -6.84
CA ASN A 503 -0.53 -14.01 -6.54
C ASN A 503 -1.63 -13.95 -7.62
N GLY A 504 -1.88 -12.78 -8.22
CA GLY A 504 -2.75 -12.63 -9.39
C GLY A 504 -2.21 -13.33 -10.64
N GLY A 505 -0.90 -13.47 -10.77
CA GLY A 505 -0.27 -14.27 -11.82
C GLY A 505 -0.54 -15.78 -11.65
N LEU A 506 -0.48 -16.29 -10.41
CA LEU A 506 -0.96 -17.65 -10.08
C LEU A 506 -2.44 -17.81 -10.43
N LEU A 507 -3.30 -16.84 -10.05
CA LEU A 507 -4.72 -16.84 -10.41
C LEU A 507 -4.92 -17.02 -11.91
N VAL A 508 -4.23 -16.22 -12.73
CA VAL A 508 -4.32 -16.27 -14.19
C VAL A 508 -3.84 -17.62 -14.71
N GLY A 509 -2.69 -18.12 -14.20
CA GLY A 509 -2.15 -19.43 -14.59
C GLY A 509 -3.10 -20.59 -14.28
N ALA A 510 -3.72 -20.58 -13.10
CA ALA A 510 -4.69 -21.58 -12.71
C ALA A 510 -5.98 -21.51 -13.57
N CYS A 511 -6.51 -20.31 -13.79
CA CYS A 511 -7.76 -20.14 -14.55
C CYS A 511 -7.59 -20.50 -16.04
N MET A 512 -6.48 -20.09 -16.68
CA MET A 512 -6.26 -20.41 -18.09
C MET A 512 -6.04 -21.91 -18.34
N THR A 513 -5.54 -22.65 -17.36
CA THR A 513 -5.36 -24.11 -17.46
C THR A 513 -6.63 -24.88 -17.12
N GLN A 514 -7.44 -24.40 -16.17
CA GLN A 514 -8.71 -25.02 -15.80
C GLN A 514 -9.82 -24.77 -16.83
N ARG A 515 -9.86 -23.56 -17.43
CA ARG A 515 -10.89 -23.14 -18.37
C ARG A 515 -10.28 -22.45 -19.60
N PRO A 516 -9.47 -23.19 -20.41
CA PRO A 516 -8.85 -22.63 -21.63
C PRO A 516 -9.87 -22.22 -22.69
N ASP A 517 -11.09 -22.72 -22.61
CA ASP A 517 -12.21 -22.39 -23.50
C ASP A 517 -12.79 -20.99 -23.27
N LEU A 518 -12.52 -20.38 -22.12
CA LEU A 518 -13.20 -19.17 -21.63
C LEU A 518 -12.44 -17.87 -21.93
N PHE A 519 -11.14 -17.94 -22.16
CA PHE A 519 -10.28 -16.78 -22.28
C PHE A 519 -9.52 -16.75 -23.61
N ARG A 520 -9.50 -15.58 -24.26
CA ARG A 520 -8.74 -15.37 -25.50
C ARG A 520 -7.28 -15.04 -25.24
N VAL A 521 -7.01 -14.29 -24.19
CA VAL A 521 -5.67 -13.86 -23.80
C VAL A 521 -5.49 -14.07 -22.29
N ALA A 522 -4.33 -14.58 -21.90
CA ALA A 522 -3.93 -14.69 -20.50
C ALA A 522 -2.56 -14.01 -20.29
N ILE A 523 -2.48 -13.11 -19.32
CA ILE A 523 -1.28 -12.34 -19.00
C ILE A 523 -0.92 -12.57 -17.52
N PRO A 524 -0.28 -13.70 -17.18
CA PRO A 524 0.19 -13.98 -15.83
C PRO A 524 1.50 -13.23 -15.58
N GLN A 525 1.43 -12.10 -14.87
CA GLN A 525 2.60 -11.29 -14.58
C GLN A 525 3.30 -11.79 -13.32
N VAL A 526 4.59 -12.10 -13.41
CA VAL A 526 5.46 -12.55 -12.30
C VAL A 526 4.78 -13.55 -11.36
N GLY A 527 4.04 -14.51 -11.95
CA GLY A 527 3.22 -15.46 -11.19
C GLY A 527 4.05 -16.51 -10.47
N VAL A 528 3.59 -16.92 -9.27
CA VAL A 528 4.12 -18.10 -8.57
C VAL A 528 3.53 -19.34 -9.23
N MET A 529 4.29 -19.98 -10.14
CA MET A 529 3.81 -21.09 -10.96
C MET A 529 4.32 -22.45 -10.48
N ASP A 530 5.32 -22.47 -9.61
CA ASP A 530 5.90 -23.67 -8.98
C ASP A 530 5.83 -23.48 -7.45
N MET A 531 5.19 -24.44 -6.77
CA MET A 531 4.90 -24.40 -5.33
C MET A 531 5.56 -25.54 -4.58
#